data_8d3272a3b75dd98591858c682d696b03
#
_entry.id   8d3272a3b75dd98591858c682d696b03
#
_cell.length_a   1.000
_cell.length_b   1.000
_cell.length_c   1.000
_cell.angle_alpha   90.00
_cell.angle_beta   90.00
_cell.angle_gamma   90.00
#
_symmetry.space_group_name_H-M   'P 1'
#
loop_
_entity.id
_entity.type
_entity.pdbx_description
1 polymer ?
#
loop_
_entity_poly.entity_id
_entity_poly.type
_entity_poly.pdbx_seq_one_letter_code
_entity_poly.pdbx_strand_id
1 'polypeptide(L)'
;MEHDAGTKNVSPRNHTTVLTTDDRKSLKPLIRRAAAPLSKDKIVDSIFNGDLLKTIDFFPSESVDLMIIDPPYNITKNFGGVKFASHGDEAYADYLAS
;
A
#
# COMPACT_ATOMS: atom_id res chain seq x y z
N MET A 1 2.37 -14.15 20.45
CA MET A 1 2.60 -15.54 20.00
C MET A 1 2.61 -15.53 18.48
N GLU A 2 3.74 -15.85 17.92
CA GLU A 2 3.82 -15.96 16.47
C GLU A 2 2.92 -17.10 16.03
N HIS A 3 1.89 -16.77 15.28
CA HIS A 3 1.20 -17.77 14.50
C HIS A 3 2.16 -18.19 13.41
N ASP A 4 2.82 -19.30 13.60
CA ASP A 4 3.37 -20.06 12.50
C ASP A 4 2.17 -20.44 11.62
N ALA A 5 1.94 -19.62 10.60
CA ALA A 5 0.90 -19.88 9.62
C ALA A 5 1.33 -21.08 8.81
N GLY A 6 1.16 -22.25 9.40
CA GLY A 6 1.35 -23.58 8.88
C GLY A 6 2.37 -23.69 7.78
N THR A 7 3.33 -24.53 7.94
CA THR A 7 4.24 -24.96 6.89
C THR A 7 3.48 -25.37 5.64
N LYS A 8 3.00 -24.36 4.88
CA LYS A 8 2.69 -24.61 3.49
C LYS A 8 4.01 -24.99 2.85
N ASN A 9 4.06 -26.15 2.23
CA ASN A 9 5.16 -26.56 1.38
C ASN A 9 5.38 -25.48 0.33
N VAL A 10 6.19 -24.51 0.68
CA VAL A 10 6.58 -23.46 -0.23
C VAL A 10 7.63 -24.04 -1.15
N SER A 11 7.40 -23.92 -2.47
CA SER A 11 8.39 -24.33 -3.45
C SER A 11 9.76 -23.74 -3.08
N PRO A 12 10.88 -24.50 -3.19
CA PRO A 12 12.22 -23.98 -2.93
C PRO A 12 12.58 -22.71 -3.72
N ARG A 13 11.83 -22.42 -4.79
CA ARG A 13 12.00 -21.22 -5.62
C ARG A 13 11.16 -20.05 -5.14
N ASN A 14 10.23 -20.26 -4.23
CA ASN A 14 9.39 -19.21 -3.71
C ASN A 14 9.97 -18.66 -2.41
N HIS A 15 10.68 -17.56 -2.52
CA HIS A 15 11.28 -16.83 -1.40
C HIS A 15 10.35 -15.69 -0.93
N THR A 16 9.12 -16.00 -0.59
CA THR A 16 8.20 -15.01 -0.04
C THR A 16 8.75 -14.46 1.27
N THR A 17 8.94 -13.16 1.31
CA THR A 17 9.32 -12.47 2.54
C THR A 17 8.15 -12.45 3.51
N VAL A 18 8.38 -12.90 4.72
CA VAL A 18 7.38 -12.91 5.79
C VAL A 18 7.82 -11.93 6.87
N LEU A 19 6.91 -11.06 7.30
CA LEU A 19 7.18 -10.13 8.40
C LEU A 19 7.15 -10.86 9.75
N THR A 20 8.25 -10.78 10.47
CA THR A 20 8.32 -11.23 11.85
C THR A 20 7.76 -10.17 12.80
N THR A 21 7.57 -10.54 14.07
CA THR A 21 7.18 -9.59 15.11
C THR A 21 8.23 -8.49 15.30
N ASP A 22 9.50 -8.85 15.22
CA ASP A 22 10.61 -7.89 15.34
C ASP A 22 10.67 -6.93 14.14
N ASP A 23 10.43 -7.44 12.94
CA ASP A 23 10.30 -6.59 11.74
C ASP A 23 9.18 -5.56 11.92
N ARG A 24 8.03 -5.98 12.43
CA ARG A 24 6.91 -5.07 12.68
C ARG A 24 7.25 -3.98 13.68
N LYS A 25 7.95 -4.33 14.75
CA LYS A 25 8.38 -3.36 15.77
C LYS A 25 9.38 -2.35 15.23
N SER A 26 10.31 -2.79 14.39
CA SER A 26 11.35 -1.91 13.82
C SER A 26 10.86 -1.07 12.65
N LEU A 27 9.94 -1.59 11.83
CA LEU A 27 9.48 -0.92 10.62
C LEU A 27 8.28 -0.01 10.84
N LYS A 28 7.38 -0.35 11.77
CA LYS A 28 6.18 0.44 12.03
C LYS A 28 6.46 1.92 12.34
N PRO A 29 7.46 2.29 13.13
CA PRO A 29 7.80 3.69 13.37
C PRO A 29 8.27 4.46 12.14
N LEU A 30 8.71 3.75 11.09
CA LEU A 30 9.18 4.36 9.84
C LEU A 30 8.05 4.72 8.90
N ILE A 31 6.86 4.18 9.12
CA ILE A 31 5.68 4.46 8.30
C ILE A 31 5.06 5.76 8.77
N ARG A 32 4.85 6.68 7.85
CA ARG A 32 4.28 8.00 8.10
C ARG A 32 2.81 8.06 7.66
N ARG A 33 2.10 9.01 8.23
CA ARG A 33 0.77 9.41 7.79
C ARG A 33 0.78 10.90 7.49
N ALA A 34 0.24 11.29 6.35
CA ALA A 34 0.05 12.68 6.01
C ALA A 34 -1.22 13.19 6.70
N ALA A 35 -1.09 14.20 7.51
CA ALA A 35 -2.20 14.86 8.23
C ALA A 35 -2.24 16.37 8.00
N ALA A 36 -1.25 16.92 7.31
CA ALA A 36 -1.12 18.34 7.00
C ALA A 36 -0.21 18.51 5.77
N PRO A 37 -0.23 19.67 5.10
CA PRO A 37 0.65 19.92 3.96
C PRO A 37 2.11 19.64 4.27
N LEU A 38 2.78 18.94 3.36
CA LEU A 38 4.17 18.50 3.48
C LEU A 38 5.08 19.36 2.62
N SER A 39 6.29 19.61 3.08
CA SER A 39 7.36 20.16 2.26
C SER A 39 8.10 19.07 1.49
N LYS A 40 8.82 19.43 0.44
CA LYS A 40 9.56 18.46 -0.40
C LYS A 40 10.55 17.61 0.39
N ASP A 41 11.23 18.17 1.36
CA ASP A 41 12.16 17.45 2.23
C ASP A 41 11.48 16.39 3.12
N LYS A 42 10.20 16.55 3.40
CA LYS A 42 9.42 15.61 4.22
C LYS A 42 8.97 14.36 3.46
N ILE A 43 8.94 14.42 2.13
CA ILE A 43 8.48 13.29 1.31
C ILE A 43 9.64 12.45 0.76
N VAL A 44 10.86 12.98 0.77
CA VAL A 44 12.04 12.25 0.30
C VAL A 44 12.31 11.05 1.20
N ASP A 45 12.59 9.91 0.59
CA ASP A 45 12.91 8.64 1.28
C ASP A 45 11.90 8.25 2.36
N SER A 46 10.63 8.50 2.10
CA SER A 46 9.54 8.30 3.05
C SER A 46 8.51 7.32 2.52
N ILE A 47 7.91 6.56 3.44
CA ILE A 47 6.78 5.67 3.16
C ILE A 47 5.56 6.21 3.90
N PHE A 48 4.50 6.47 3.15
CA PHE A 48 3.23 6.92 3.71
C PHE A 48 2.18 5.82 3.59
N ASN A 49 1.44 5.61 4.66
CA ASN A 49 0.28 4.74 4.67
C ASN A 49 -0.99 5.60 4.80
N GLY A 50 -1.91 5.42 3.88
CA GLY A 50 -3.17 6.13 3.88
C GLY A 50 -3.92 5.94 2.56
N ASP A 51 -5.10 6.51 2.51
CA ASP A 51 -5.87 6.63 1.27
C ASP A 51 -5.14 7.61 0.33
N LEU A 52 -4.77 7.14 -0.84
CA LEU A 52 -4.00 7.94 -1.80
C LEU A 52 -4.71 9.26 -2.15
N LEU A 53 -6.02 9.20 -2.40
CA LEU A 53 -6.78 10.38 -2.83
C LEU A 53 -6.86 11.46 -1.75
N LYS A 54 -6.80 11.04 -0.49
CA LYS A 54 -6.77 11.96 0.65
C LYS A 54 -5.36 12.43 0.99
N THR A 55 -4.37 11.59 0.74
CA THR A 55 -2.97 11.85 1.08
C THR A 55 -2.30 12.76 0.06
N ILE A 56 -2.65 12.62 -1.22
CA ILE A 56 -1.99 13.35 -2.31
C ILE A 56 -2.15 14.87 -2.20
N ASP A 57 -3.25 15.33 -1.61
CA ASP A 57 -3.51 16.76 -1.43
C ASP A 57 -2.51 17.44 -0.47
N PHE A 58 -1.83 16.66 0.36
CA PHE A 58 -0.80 17.15 1.26
C PHE A 58 0.59 17.22 0.62
N PHE A 59 0.78 16.63 -0.55
CA PHE A 59 2.05 16.64 -1.24
C PHE A 59 2.24 17.95 -2.00
N PRO A 60 3.46 18.50 -1.99
CA PRO A 60 3.72 19.71 -2.75
C PRO A 60 3.58 19.47 -4.25
N SER A 61 3.13 20.50 -4.97
CA SER A 61 3.07 20.45 -6.43
C SER A 61 4.47 20.24 -7.02
N GLU A 62 4.51 19.55 -8.17
CA GLU A 62 5.76 19.34 -8.92
C GLU A 62 6.88 18.65 -8.09
N SER A 63 6.48 17.74 -7.22
CA SER A 63 7.43 17.06 -6.31
C SER A 63 7.78 15.63 -6.73
N VAL A 64 7.17 15.11 -7.79
CA VAL A 64 7.32 13.72 -8.24
C VAL A 64 7.80 13.70 -9.68
N ASP A 65 8.97 13.08 -9.91
CA ASP A 65 9.55 12.93 -11.25
C ASP A 65 9.10 11.66 -11.96
N LEU A 66 8.80 10.61 -11.20
CA LEU A 66 8.33 9.33 -11.73
C LEU A 66 7.25 8.76 -10.80
N MET A 67 6.16 8.32 -11.38
CA MET A 67 5.08 7.67 -10.65
C MET A 67 4.86 6.24 -11.18
N ILE A 68 4.84 5.28 -10.26
CA ILE A 68 4.48 3.89 -10.54
C ILE A 68 3.22 3.57 -9.76
N ILE A 69 2.18 3.12 -10.44
CA ILE A 69 0.88 2.85 -9.84
C ILE A 69 0.51 1.39 -10.03
N ASP A 70 0.10 0.75 -8.96
CA ASP A 70 -0.48 -0.59 -8.97
C ASP A 70 -1.89 -0.53 -8.35
N PRO A 71 -2.90 -0.10 -9.14
CA PRO A 71 -4.26 0.01 -8.62
C PRO A 71 -4.91 -1.35 -8.43
N PRO A 72 -5.99 -1.44 -7.64
CA PRO A 72 -6.78 -2.66 -7.57
C PRO A 72 -7.30 -3.05 -8.96
N TYR A 73 -7.10 -4.32 -9.32
CA TYR A 73 -7.68 -4.85 -10.54
C TYR A 73 -9.19 -5.05 -10.39
N ASN A 74 -9.94 -4.99 -11.51
CA ASN A 74 -11.39 -5.20 -11.48
C ASN A 74 -11.76 -6.68 -11.29
N ILE A 75 -11.28 -7.26 -10.21
CA ILE A 75 -11.56 -8.63 -9.78
C ILE A 75 -11.90 -8.64 -8.29
N THR A 76 -12.77 -9.56 -7.90
CA THR A 76 -13.04 -9.77 -6.47
C THR A 76 -11.82 -10.40 -5.80
N LYS A 77 -11.21 -9.69 -4.85
CA LYS A 77 -10.01 -10.14 -4.17
C LYS A 77 -9.98 -9.66 -2.73
N ASN A 78 -9.38 -10.47 -1.86
CA ASN A 78 -9.16 -10.15 -0.47
C ASN A 78 -7.66 -9.95 -0.21
N PHE A 79 -7.28 -8.79 0.30
CA PHE A 79 -5.91 -8.46 0.66
C PHE A 79 -5.83 -8.17 2.16
N GLY A 80 -5.36 -9.14 2.94
CA GLY A 80 -5.13 -8.94 4.37
C GLY A 80 -6.35 -8.44 5.14
N GLY A 81 -7.56 -8.95 4.83
CA GLY A 81 -8.81 -8.52 5.44
C GLY A 81 -9.52 -7.39 4.71
N VAL A 82 -8.91 -6.75 3.74
CA VAL A 82 -9.54 -5.75 2.88
C VAL A 82 -10.04 -6.43 1.61
N LYS A 83 -11.34 -6.37 1.39
CA LYS A 83 -11.97 -6.93 0.19
C LYS A 83 -12.11 -5.88 -0.90
N PHE A 84 -11.66 -6.24 -2.09
CA PHE A 84 -11.97 -5.51 -3.31
C PHE A 84 -12.96 -6.34 -4.12
N ALA A 85 -14.12 -5.78 -4.40
CA ALA A 85 -15.12 -6.43 -5.25
C ALA A 85 -14.95 -5.97 -6.69
N SER A 86 -15.20 -6.88 -7.64
CA SER A 86 -15.29 -6.49 -9.04
C SER A 86 -16.52 -5.60 -9.27
N HIS A 87 -16.38 -4.60 -10.11
CA HIS A 87 -17.41 -3.68 -10.53
C HIS A 87 -17.75 -3.89 -12.01
N GLY A 88 -18.92 -3.46 -12.43
CA GLY A 88 -19.20 -3.31 -13.86
C GLY A 88 -18.19 -2.36 -14.52
N ASP A 89 -17.97 -2.49 -15.81
CA ASP A 89 -16.94 -1.73 -16.54
C ASP A 89 -17.06 -0.22 -16.35
N GLU A 90 -18.28 0.32 -16.34
CA GLU A 90 -18.55 1.74 -16.14
C GLU A 90 -18.19 2.19 -14.72
N ALA A 91 -18.61 1.44 -13.71
CA ALA A 91 -18.30 1.75 -12.31
C ALA A 91 -16.80 1.65 -12.03
N TYR A 92 -16.11 0.73 -12.68
CA TYR A 92 -14.67 0.59 -12.56
C TYR A 92 -13.93 1.75 -13.24
N ALA A 93 -14.38 2.18 -14.41
CA ALA A 93 -13.85 3.35 -15.09
C ALA A 93 -14.02 4.62 -14.25
N ASP A 94 -15.18 4.81 -13.64
CA ASP A 94 -15.45 5.93 -12.74
C ASP A 94 -14.54 5.89 -11.50
N TYR A 95 -14.32 4.72 -10.93
CA TYR A 95 -13.38 4.55 -9.82
C TYR A 95 -11.95 4.95 -10.21
N LEU A 96 -11.47 4.56 -11.38
CA LEU A 96 -10.12 4.92 -11.85
C LEU A 96 -10.00 6.39 -12.20
N ALA A 97 -11.10 7.05 -12.57
CA ALA A 97 -11.12 8.48 -12.90
C ALA A 97 -11.25 9.38 -11.65
N SER A 98 -11.60 8.80 -10.52
CA SER A 98 -11.71 9.56 -9.28
C SER A 98 -10.35 9.91 -8.71
#